data_f386a3a4a697e5fb7ad97bf79a65ddc8
#
_entry.id   f386a3a4a697e5fb7ad97bf79a65ddc8
#
_cell.length_a   1.000
_cell.length_b   1.000
_cell.length_c   1.000
_cell.angle_alpha   90.00
_cell.angle_beta   90.00
_cell.angle_gamma   90.00
#
_symmetry.space_group_name_H-M   'P 1'
#
loop_
_entity.id
_entity.type
_entity.pdbx_description
1 polymer ?
#
loop_
_entity_poly.entity_id
_entity_poly.type
_entity_poly.pdbx_seq_one_letter_code
_entity_poly.pdbx_strand_id
1 'polypeptide(L)'
;MNLDSPSFHPFEINKELFEDCKKFFHVFSFDFECVSIGKFSEVINFGYPYFRRISGGGLVFHGPHRDISMAFSFFSRSINIREVFSQIYLKLLNFIRLNLGFKCSIRDDGIYSNGDKIFGMAAARKKNFFLIEGCILAGSNDVKRNIIKKEFMCFQNFGVEIKNFYDISYNLLKFLKENFVEI
;
A
#
# COMPACT_ATOMS: atom_id res chain seq x y z
N MET A 1 4.01 -25.76 10.60
CA MET A 1 4.07 -26.05 9.16
C MET A 1 4.79 -24.89 8.50
N ASN A 2 6.04 -25.08 8.10
CA ASN A 2 6.72 -24.14 7.21
C ASN A 2 6.09 -24.35 5.82
N LEU A 3 5.22 -23.47 5.43
CA LEU A 3 4.84 -23.36 4.04
C LEU A 3 6.04 -22.70 3.36
N ASP A 4 6.77 -23.47 2.58
CA ASP A 4 7.77 -22.95 1.64
C ASP A 4 7.06 -21.92 0.76
N SER A 5 7.23 -20.66 1.10
CA SER A 5 6.68 -19.56 0.32
C SER A 5 7.36 -19.57 -1.06
N PRO A 6 6.61 -19.41 -2.14
CA PRO A 6 7.20 -19.32 -3.47
C PRO A 6 8.27 -18.24 -3.47
N SER A 7 9.39 -18.53 -4.11
CA SER A 7 10.65 -17.77 -4.11
C SER A 7 10.58 -16.35 -4.69
N PHE A 8 9.38 -15.75 -4.81
CA PHE A 8 9.18 -14.42 -5.38
C PHE A 8 8.11 -13.65 -4.59
N HIS A 9 8.55 -12.96 -3.53
CA HIS A 9 7.65 -12.16 -2.73
C HIS A 9 7.85 -10.66 -3.03
N PRO A 10 6.80 -9.90 -3.39
CA PRO A 10 6.92 -8.49 -3.77
C PRO A 10 7.66 -7.63 -2.74
N PHE A 11 7.46 -7.86 -1.45
CA PHE A 11 8.10 -7.08 -0.40
C PHE A 11 9.59 -7.38 -0.24
N GLU A 12 10.05 -8.60 -0.50
CA GLU A 12 11.48 -8.94 -0.52
C GLU A 12 12.18 -8.26 -1.70
N ILE A 13 11.57 -8.30 -2.89
CA ILE A 13 12.08 -7.60 -4.07
C ILE A 13 12.16 -6.09 -3.81
N ASN A 14 11.11 -5.49 -3.25
CA ASN A 14 11.09 -4.07 -2.91
C ASN A 14 12.21 -3.71 -1.94
N LYS A 15 12.47 -4.58 -0.95
CA LYS A 15 13.52 -4.41 0.03
C LYS A 15 14.90 -4.43 -0.62
N GLU A 16 15.20 -5.44 -1.44
CA GLU A 16 16.48 -5.55 -2.15
C GLU A 16 16.74 -4.34 -3.04
N LEU A 17 15.77 -3.96 -3.87
CA LEU A 17 15.89 -2.80 -4.75
C LEU A 17 16.08 -1.49 -3.96
N PHE A 18 15.39 -1.34 -2.83
CA PHE A 18 15.55 -0.17 -1.98
C PHE A 18 16.92 -0.15 -1.28
N GLU A 19 17.41 -1.28 -0.79
CA GLU A 19 18.73 -1.38 -0.17
C GLU A 19 19.85 -1.03 -1.16
N ASP A 20 19.69 -1.40 -2.42
CA ASP A 20 20.57 -1.03 -3.54
C ASP A 20 20.35 0.39 -4.07
N CYS A 21 19.43 1.16 -3.51
CA CYS A 21 19.05 2.49 -3.99
C CYS A 21 18.63 2.51 -5.47
N LYS A 22 18.02 1.45 -5.96
CA LYS A 22 17.46 1.36 -7.31
C LYS A 22 16.08 1.97 -7.38
N LYS A 23 15.84 2.80 -8.39
CA LYS A 23 14.49 3.33 -8.68
C LYS A 23 13.64 2.22 -9.30
N PHE A 24 12.41 2.07 -8.80
CA PHE A 24 11.47 1.11 -9.35
C PHE A 24 10.02 1.55 -9.12
N PHE A 25 9.11 0.94 -9.87
CA PHE A 25 7.67 1.09 -9.73
C PHE A 25 7.04 -0.29 -9.87
N HIS A 26 6.39 -0.76 -8.82
CA HIS A 26 5.65 -2.01 -8.80
C HIS A 26 4.18 -1.75 -8.48
N VAL A 27 3.29 -2.44 -9.17
CA VAL A 27 1.88 -2.58 -8.84
C VAL A 27 1.57 -4.06 -8.85
N PHE A 28 0.99 -4.55 -7.78
CA PHE A 28 0.74 -5.97 -7.56
C PHE A 28 -0.51 -6.21 -6.71
N SER A 29 -1.00 -7.43 -6.73
CA SER A 29 -2.08 -7.92 -5.87
C SER A 29 -1.75 -9.34 -5.41
N PHE A 30 -2.48 -9.81 -4.42
CA PHE A 30 -2.30 -11.15 -3.88
C PHE A 30 -3.44 -12.04 -4.38
N ASP A 31 -3.10 -13.25 -4.80
CA ASP A 31 -4.02 -14.31 -5.20
C ASP A 31 -4.45 -15.23 -4.02
N PHE A 32 -3.93 -14.96 -2.83
CA PHE A 32 -4.26 -15.64 -1.57
C PHE A 32 -4.39 -14.64 -0.42
N GLU A 33 -5.11 -15.06 0.63
CA GLU A 33 -5.27 -14.22 1.82
C GLU A 33 -3.99 -14.18 2.65
N CYS A 34 -3.50 -12.99 2.93
CA CYS A 34 -2.32 -12.76 3.75
C CYS A 34 -2.36 -11.41 4.44
N VAL A 35 -1.38 -11.17 5.30
CA VAL A 35 -1.23 -9.94 6.06
C VAL A 35 0.14 -9.33 5.81
N SER A 36 0.22 -8.05 5.52
CA SER A 36 1.49 -7.33 5.62
C SER A 36 1.52 -6.48 6.88
N ILE A 37 2.66 -6.52 7.58
CA ILE A 37 2.89 -5.77 8.82
C ILE A 37 4.04 -4.78 8.62
N GLY A 38 3.96 -3.63 9.27
CA GLY A 38 5.03 -2.64 9.24
C GLY A 38 6.31 -3.14 9.92
N LYS A 39 7.44 -2.53 9.58
CA LYS A 39 8.78 -2.89 10.10
C LYS A 39 8.83 -3.02 11.62
N PHE A 40 8.13 -2.14 12.33
CA PHE A 40 8.18 -2.03 13.78
C PHE A 40 6.97 -2.64 14.49
N SER A 41 6.04 -3.23 13.73
CA SER A 41 4.84 -3.86 14.29
C SER A 41 5.19 -5.17 14.98
N GLU A 42 4.55 -5.44 16.10
CA GLU A 42 4.63 -6.75 16.75
C GLU A 42 3.95 -7.82 15.91
N VAL A 43 4.50 -9.03 15.97
CA VAL A 43 3.90 -10.20 15.34
C VAL A 43 2.87 -10.79 16.29
N ILE A 44 1.63 -10.84 15.85
CA ILE A 44 0.56 -11.58 16.52
C ILE A 44 0.15 -12.75 15.64
N ASN A 45 -0.48 -13.76 16.22
CA ASN A 45 -1.02 -14.85 15.41
C ASN A 45 -2.28 -14.38 14.68
N PHE A 46 -2.13 -14.12 13.38
CA PHE A 46 -3.22 -13.65 12.52
C PHE A 46 -4.11 -14.79 11.98
N GLY A 47 -3.68 -16.04 12.10
CA GLY A 47 -4.30 -17.16 11.38
C GLY A 47 -4.10 -17.16 9.87
N TYR A 48 -3.29 -16.24 9.36
CA TYR A 48 -2.96 -16.03 7.94
C TYR A 48 -1.44 -15.98 7.76
N PRO A 49 -0.90 -16.32 6.59
CA PRO A 49 0.47 -16.00 6.21
C PRO A 49 0.72 -14.50 6.37
N TYR A 50 1.89 -14.12 6.87
CA TYR A 50 2.20 -12.71 7.01
C TYR A 50 3.58 -12.37 6.44
N PHE A 51 3.72 -11.12 6.00
CA PHE A 51 4.94 -10.56 5.45
C PHE A 51 5.30 -9.27 6.16
N ARG A 52 6.58 -9.09 6.46
CA ARG A 52 7.07 -7.86 7.09
C ARG A 52 7.60 -6.92 6.01
N ARG A 53 7.00 -5.72 5.92
CA ARG A 53 7.49 -4.65 5.05
C ARG A 53 8.75 -4.02 5.64
N ILE A 54 9.59 -3.44 4.77
CA ILE A 54 10.70 -2.58 5.20
C ILE A 54 10.20 -1.19 5.63
N SER A 55 9.07 -0.74 5.11
CA SER A 55 8.40 0.48 5.54
C SER A 55 7.74 0.33 6.91
N GLY A 56 7.44 1.44 7.56
CA GLY A 56 6.68 1.47 8.80
C GLY A 56 5.19 1.18 8.59
N GLY A 57 4.36 1.84 9.40
CA GLY A 57 2.91 1.72 9.35
C GLY A 57 2.35 0.52 10.09
N GLY A 58 1.04 0.37 10.03
CA GLY A 58 0.29 -0.71 10.69
C GLY A 58 0.21 -1.98 9.86
N LEU A 59 -0.93 -2.63 9.99
CA LEU A 59 -1.24 -3.91 9.38
C LEU A 59 -2.17 -3.70 8.19
N VAL A 60 -1.99 -4.47 7.12
CA VAL A 60 -2.88 -4.51 5.96
C VAL A 60 -3.23 -5.95 5.64
N PHE A 61 -4.53 -6.22 5.45
CA PHE A 61 -5.02 -7.49 4.93
C PHE A 61 -5.06 -7.44 3.41
N HIS A 62 -4.52 -8.46 2.79
CA HIS A 62 -4.46 -8.65 1.35
C HIS A 62 -5.24 -9.90 0.95
N GLY A 63 -5.63 -9.98 -0.30
CA GLY A 63 -6.25 -11.16 -0.86
C GLY A 63 -6.78 -10.92 -2.28
N PRO A 64 -7.34 -11.96 -2.91
CA PRO A 64 -7.89 -11.84 -4.25
C PRO A 64 -8.92 -10.71 -4.34
N HIS A 65 -8.67 -9.73 -5.22
CA HIS A 65 -9.53 -8.56 -5.45
C HIS A 65 -9.80 -7.66 -4.23
N ARG A 66 -9.00 -7.76 -3.15
CA ARG A 66 -9.18 -6.95 -1.93
C ARG A 66 -8.43 -5.65 -1.96
N ASP A 67 -7.28 -5.62 -2.62
CA ASP A 67 -6.45 -4.43 -2.74
C ASP A 67 -5.61 -4.42 -4.00
N ILE A 68 -5.25 -3.22 -4.43
CA ILE A 68 -4.20 -2.99 -5.39
C ILE A 68 -3.03 -2.39 -4.63
N SER A 69 -2.02 -3.21 -4.39
CA SER A 69 -0.79 -2.80 -3.73
C SER A 69 0.16 -2.12 -4.70
N MET A 70 0.91 -1.15 -4.19
CA MET A 70 1.94 -0.46 -4.95
C MET A 70 3.20 -0.28 -4.12
N ALA A 71 4.35 -0.29 -4.78
CA ALA A 71 5.61 0.12 -4.21
C ALA A 71 6.43 0.89 -5.25
N PHE A 72 7.05 1.98 -4.84
CA PHE A 72 7.93 2.73 -5.71
C PHE A 72 9.00 3.47 -4.91
N SER A 73 10.14 3.67 -5.53
CA SER A 73 11.27 4.33 -4.92
C SER A 73 11.81 5.46 -5.79
N PHE A 74 12.29 6.50 -5.13
CA PHE A 74 12.77 7.70 -5.80
C PHE A 74 13.74 8.49 -4.92
N PHE A 75 14.52 9.38 -5.55
CA PHE A 75 15.25 10.41 -4.84
C PHE A 75 14.37 11.65 -4.66
N SER A 76 14.34 12.21 -3.46
CA SER A 76 13.65 13.47 -3.18
C SER A 76 14.66 14.56 -2.80
N ARG A 77 14.40 15.79 -3.24
CA ARG A 77 15.13 16.97 -2.78
C ARG A 77 14.74 17.34 -1.36
N SER A 78 13.49 17.13 -0.98
CA SER A 78 13.03 17.30 0.38
C SER A 78 13.36 16.06 1.21
N ILE A 79 13.94 16.28 2.39
CA ILE A 79 14.11 15.27 3.43
C ILE A 79 12.93 15.24 4.41
N ASN A 80 11.99 16.15 4.26
CA ASN A 80 10.80 16.24 5.09
C ASN A 80 9.76 15.22 4.63
N ILE A 81 9.58 14.15 5.38
CA ILE A 81 8.65 13.07 5.05
C ILE A 81 7.19 13.56 4.92
N ARG A 82 6.79 14.60 5.66
CA ARG A 82 5.43 15.14 5.57
C ARG A 82 5.18 15.84 4.24
N GLU A 83 6.17 16.58 3.73
CA GLU A 83 6.08 17.21 2.40
C GLU A 83 6.00 16.13 1.31
N VAL A 84 6.85 15.12 1.39
CA VAL A 84 6.85 13.99 0.45
C VAL A 84 5.48 13.32 0.46
N PHE A 85 4.93 13.01 1.64
CA PHE A 85 3.61 12.39 1.76
C PHE A 85 2.49 13.28 1.20
N SER A 86 2.50 14.57 1.50
CA SER A 86 1.48 15.50 1.01
C SER A 86 1.46 15.55 -0.52
N GLN A 87 2.62 15.60 -1.17
CA GLN A 87 2.71 15.59 -2.63
C GLN A 87 2.19 14.27 -3.23
N ILE A 88 2.54 13.14 -2.63
CA ILE A 88 2.09 11.81 -3.08
C ILE A 88 0.58 11.69 -2.91
N TYR A 89 0.03 12.07 -1.75
CA TYR A 89 -1.41 12.01 -1.49
C TYR A 89 -2.21 12.86 -2.48
N LEU A 90 -1.76 14.08 -2.79
CA LEU A 90 -2.45 14.96 -3.75
C LEU A 90 -2.49 14.33 -5.14
N LYS A 91 -1.38 13.77 -5.61
CA LYS A 91 -1.32 13.13 -6.93
C LYS A 91 -2.22 11.88 -6.95
N LEU A 92 -2.15 11.02 -5.93
CA LEU A 92 -2.97 9.80 -5.84
C LEU A 92 -4.45 10.10 -5.64
N LEU A 93 -4.81 11.16 -4.91
CA LEU A 93 -6.19 11.61 -4.80
C LEU A 93 -6.81 11.89 -6.17
N ASN A 94 -6.07 12.59 -7.04
CA ASN A 94 -6.53 12.89 -8.40
C ASN A 94 -6.65 11.60 -9.23
N PHE A 95 -5.67 10.69 -9.14
CA PHE A 95 -5.74 9.39 -9.80
C PHE A 95 -6.99 8.61 -9.38
N ILE A 96 -7.25 8.49 -8.06
CA ILE A 96 -8.40 7.76 -7.52
C ILE A 96 -9.72 8.38 -7.98
N ARG A 97 -9.83 9.70 -7.96
CA ARG A 97 -11.04 10.40 -8.43
C ARG A 97 -11.33 10.15 -9.91
N LEU A 98 -10.30 10.22 -10.75
CA LEU A 98 -10.45 10.09 -12.20
C LEU A 98 -10.68 8.64 -12.65
N ASN A 99 -10.01 7.68 -12.03
CA ASN A 99 -10.04 6.29 -12.48
C ASN A 99 -11.06 5.42 -11.74
N LEU A 100 -11.40 5.79 -10.49
CA LEU A 100 -12.33 5.04 -9.66
C LEU A 100 -13.67 5.77 -9.43
N GLY A 101 -13.76 7.04 -9.81
CA GLY A 101 -14.99 7.84 -9.69
C GLY A 101 -15.39 8.19 -8.26
N PHE A 102 -14.50 8.03 -7.27
CA PHE A 102 -14.83 8.27 -5.86
C PHE A 102 -14.78 9.76 -5.50
N LYS A 103 -15.79 10.19 -4.75
CA LYS A 103 -15.70 11.43 -3.98
C LYS A 103 -14.84 11.16 -2.75
N CYS A 104 -13.59 11.57 -2.78
CA CYS A 104 -12.64 11.31 -1.72
C CYS A 104 -11.87 12.56 -1.27
N SER A 105 -11.32 12.50 -0.07
CA SER A 105 -10.54 13.56 0.57
C SER A 105 -9.33 12.99 1.28
N ILE A 106 -8.29 13.81 1.44
CA ILE A 106 -7.12 13.48 2.24
C ILE A 106 -7.44 13.76 3.71
N ARG A 107 -7.03 12.84 4.58
CA ARG A 107 -6.91 13.03 6.03
C ARG A 107 -5.49 12.68 6.45
N ASP A 108 -5.17 12.81 7.73
CA ASP A 108 -3.80 12.72 8.27
C ASP A 108 -3.00 11.48 7.84
N ASP A 109 -3.68 10.36 7.66
CA ASP A 109 -3.04 9.05 7.43
C ASP A 109 -3.49 8.33 6.14
N GLY A 110 -4.21 9.03 5.26
CA GLY A 110 -4.69 8.40 4.02
C GLY A 110 -5.70 9.19 3.19
N ILE A 111 -6.27 8.51 2.21
CA ILE A 111 -7.38 9.02 1.40
C ILE A 111 -8.64 8.29 1.84
N TYR A 112 -9.71 9.05 2.03
CA TYR A 112 -10.98 8.57 2.55
C TYR A 112 -12.12 8.90 1.59
N SER A 113 -13.10 8.00 1.52
CA SER A 113 -14.38 8.19 0.84
C SER A 113 -15.50 7.74 1.75
N ASN A 114 -16.56 8.56 1.89
CA ASN A 114 -17.72 8.28 2.74
C ASN A 114 -17.37 7.88 4.19
N GLY A 115 -16.25 8.38 4.72
CA GLY A 115 -15.79 8.05 6.07
C GLY A 115 -14.83 6.87 6.17
N ASP A 116 -14.73 6.05 5.14
CA ASP A 116 -13.85 4.89 5.09
C ASP A 116 -12.51 5.21 4.42
N LYS A 117 -11.44 4.62 4.92
CA LYS A 117 -10.12 4.73 4.33
C LYS A 117 -10.01 3.85 3.09
N ILE A 118 -9.74 4.46 1.94
CA ILE A 118 -9.62 3.77 0.66
C ILE A 118 -8.18 3.67 0.16
N PHE A 119 -7.28 4.46 0.73
CA PHE A 119 -5.86 4.40 0.42
C PHE A 119 -5.03 4.74 1.66
N GLY A 120 -3.98 3.97 1.86
CA GLY A 120 -2.96 4.22 2.87
C GLY A 120 -1.57 3.90 2.34
N MET A 121 -0.57 4.56 2.89
CA MET A 121 0.82 4.30 2.55
C MET A 121 1.73 4.43 3.76
N ALA A 122 2.91 3.83 3.65
CA ALA A 122 4.01 3.95 4.58
C ALA A 122 5.32 4.17 3.80
N ALA A 123 6.36 4.64 4.48
CA ALA A 123 7.65 4.86 3.85
C ALA A 123 8.80 4.20 4.62
N ALA A 124 9.83 3.85 3.87
CA ALA A 124 11.18 3.70 4.36
C ALA A 124 12.08 4.78 3.72
N ARG A 125 13.12 5.19 4.44
CA ARG A 125 14.04 6.23 3.96
C ARG A 125 15.50 5.85 4.23
N LYS A 126 16.34 6.09 3.25
CA LYS A 126 17.80 5.99 3.34
C LYS A 126 18.41 7.27 2.78
N LYS A 127 18.83 8.20 3.67
CA LYS A 127 19.23 9.57 3.28
C LYS A 127 18.09 10.31 2.54
N ASN A 128 18.31 10.67 1.27
CA ASN A 128 17.33 11.30 0.38
C ASN A 128 16.63 10.31 -0.57
N PHE A 129 16.83 9.01 -0.37
CA PHE A 129 16.17 7.96 -1.14
C PHE A 129 14.99 7.40 -0.33
N PHE A 130 13.83 7.39 -0.95
CA PHE A 130 12.57 6.96 -0.34
C PHE A 130 12.03 5.72 -1.03
N LEU A 131 11.46 4.83 -0.24
CA LEU A 131 10.54 3.78 -0.66
C LEU A 131 9.17 4.13 -0.11
N ILE A 132 8.16 4.12 -0.97
CA ILE A 132 6.75 4.19 -0.60
C ILE A 132 6.12 2.84 -0.86
N GLU A 133 5.42 2.32 0.13
CA GLU A 133 4.58 1.13 0.04
C GLU A 133 3.17 1.52 0.45
N GLY A 134 2.20 1.28 -0.41
CA GLY A 134 0.80 1.66 -0.20
C GLY A 134 -0.16 0.72 -0.88
N CYS A 135 -1.44 0.86 -0.56
CA CYS A 135 -2.48 0.09 -1.23
C CYS A 135 -3.78 0.88 -1.38
N ILE A 136 -4.44 0.69 -2.52
CA ILE A 136 -5.82 1.07 -2.75
C ILE A 136 -6.67 -0.11 -2.30
N LEU A 137 -7.55 0.12 -1.34
CA LEU A 137 -8.43 -0.90 -0.79
C LEU A 137 -9.63 -1.08 -1.70
N ALA A 138 -9.85 -2.30 -2.14
CA ALA A 138 -10.94 -2.70 -3.00
C ALA A 138 -11.67 -3.88 -2.36
N GLY A 139 -12.99 -3.92 -2.48
CA GLY A 139 -13.79 -5.03 -2.00
C GLY A 139 -14.13 -5.01 -0.51
N SER A 140 -15.04 -5.91 -0.10
CA SER A 140 -15.44 -6.07 1.28
C SER A 140 -14.37 -6.84 2.07
N ASN A 141 -13.79 -6.22 3.06
CA ASN A 141 -13.02 -6.94 4.05
C ASN A 141 -13.97 -7.55 5.09
N ASP A 142 -14.49 -8.73 4.81
CA ASP A 142 -15.23 -9.55 5.78
C ASP A 142 -14.32 -10.15 6.88
N VAL A 143 -13.16 -9.56 7.08
CA VAL A 143 -12.29 -9.95 8.19
C VAL A 143 -13.04 -9.71 9.47
N LYS A 144 -13.41 -10.80 10.11
CA LYS A 144 -14.16 -10.78 11.37
C LYS A 144 -13.47 -9.82 12.33
N ARG A 145 -14.12 -8.70 12.62
CA ARG A 145 -13.67 -7.62 13.53
C ARG A 145 -13.19 -8.10 14.90
N ASN A 146 -13.43 -9.37 15.22
CA ASN A 146 -13.17 -9.99 16.51
C ASN A 146 -11.68 -10.34 16.76
N ILE A 147 -10.81 -10.27 15.74
CA ILE A 147 -9.40 -10.67 15.86
C ILE A 147 -8.48 -9.48 16.14
N ILE A 148 -8.93 -8.26 15.85
CA ILE A 148 -8.07 -7.08 15.95
C ILE A 148 -8.54 -6.21 17.10
N LYS A 149 -7.81 -6.28 18.22
CA LYS A 149 -7.93 -5.32 19.32
C LYS A 149 -7.74 -3.90 18.80
N LYS A 150 -8.40 -2.92 19.44
CA LYS A 150 -8.48 -1.47 19.15
C LYS A 150 -7.15 -0.76 18.77
N GLU A 151 -6.01 -1.38 18.97
CA GLU A 151 -4.67 -0.80 18.77
C GLU A 151 -4.16 -0.90 17.33
N PHE A 152 -4.78 -1.72 16.50
CA PHE A 152 -4.41 -1.83 15.10
C PHE A 152 -5.46 -1.15 14.24
N MET A 153 -5.08 -0.05 13.58
CA MET A 153 -5.93 0.55 12.55
C MET A 153 -6.08 -0.44 11.41
N CYS A 154 -7.05 -1.32 11.53
CA CYS A 154 -7.50 -2.15 10.45
C CYS A 154 -8.29 -1.27 9.50
N PHE A 155 -7.91 -1.24 8.25
CA PHE A 155 -8.67 -0.58 7.21
C PHE A 155 -10.04 -1.27 7.12
N GLN A 156 -11.10 -0.50 7.37
CA GLN A 156 -12.46 -1.04 7.37
C GLN A 156 -12.95 -1.27 5.95
N ASN A 157 -13.79 -2.27 5.85
CA ASN A 157 -14.59 -2.70 4.73
C ASN A 157 -14.95 -1.58 3.75
N PHE A 158 -14.44 -1.67 2.55
CA PHE A 158 -14.91 -0.88 1.44
C PHE A 158 -15.51 -1.81 0.39
N GLY A 159 -16.83 -1.79 0.27
CA GLY A 159 -17.56 -2.52 -0.75
C GLY A 159 -17.49 -1.79 -2.10
N VAL A 160 -16.29 -1.56 -2.60
CA VAL A 160 -16.14 -1.02 -3.93
C VAL A 160 -15.77 -2.14 -4.87
N GLU A 161 -16.71 -2.51 -5.69
CA GLU A 161 -16.45 -3.37 -6.84
C GLU A 161 -15.60 -2.60 -7.84
N ILE A 162 -14.31 -2.91 -7.91
CA ILE A 162 -13.45 -2.43 -8.98
C ILE A 162 -13.77 -3.25 -10.22
N LYS A 163 -14.60 -2.73 -11.09
CA LYS A 163 -15.08 -3.42 -12.29
C LYS A 163 -13.98 -3.78 -13.28
N ASN A 164 -12.83 -3.13 -13.23
CA ASN A 164 -11.72 -3.36 -14.16
C ASN A 164 -10.40 -3.36 -13.39
N PHE A 165 -10.21 -4.33 -12.50
CA PHE A 165 -9.04 -4.43 -11.63
C PHE A 165 -7.70 -4.37 -12.39
N TYR A 166 -7.61 -5.07 -13.52
CA TYR A 166 -6.40 -5.08 -14.35
C TYR A 166 -6.14 -3.73 -15.02
N ASP A 167 -7.17 -3.08 -15.54
CA ASP A 167 -7.03 -1.78 -16.19
C ASP A 167 -6.60 -0.71 -15.19
N ILE A 168 -7.15 -0.76 -13.97
CA ILE A 168 -6.76 0.17 -12.91
C ILE A 168 -5.33 -0.08 -12.47
N SER A 169 -4.91 -1.33 -12.33
CA SER A 169 -3.53 -1.68 -11.99
C SER A 169 -2.55 -1.21 -13.06
N TYR A 170 -2.88 -1.40 -14.33
CA TYR A 170 -2.08 -0.91 -15.45
C TYR A 170 -2.00 0.62 -15.48
N ASN A 171 -3.14 1.30 -15.35
CA ASN A 171 -3.20 2.75 -15.30
C ASN A 171 -2.45 3.32 -14.10
N LEU A 172 -2.51 2.64 -12.94
CA LEU A 172 -1.76 3.03 -11.75
C LEU A 172 -0.25 2.93 -12.00
N LEU A 173 0.21 1.84 -12.59
CA LEU A 173 1.64 1.67 -12.90
C LEU A 173 2.13 2.75 -13.86
N LYS A 174 1.36 3.06 -14.91
CA LYS A 174 1.65 4.15 -15.85
C LYS A 174 1.72 5.49 -15.12
N PHE A 175 0.70 5.78 -14.32
CA PHE A 175 0.61 7.00 -13.51
C PHE A 175 1.82 7.16 -12.57
N LEU A 176 2.23 6.09 -11.87
CA LEU A 176 3.39 6.13 -10.99
C LEU A 176 4.66 6.48 -11.75
N LYS A 177 4.89 5.84 -12.91
CA LYS A 177 6.05 6.12 -13.76
C LYS A 177 6.09 7.55 -14.28
N GLU A 178 4.94 8.13 -14.62
CA GLU A 178 4.87 9.50 -15.16
C GLU A 178 5.00 10.58 -14.08
N ASN A 179 4.57 10.31 -12.85
CA ASN A 179 4.42 11.32 -11.81
C ASN A 179 5.46 11.28 -10.68
N PHE A 180 6.22 10.19 -10.55
CA PHE A 180 7.12 9.98 -9.42
C PHE A 180 8.58 9.65 -9.80
N VAL A 181 9.00 10.03 -10.99
CA VAL A 181 10.41 9.89 -11.40
C VAL A 181 11.31 10.81 -10.56
N GLU A 182 10.81 12.00 -10.24
CA GLU A 182 11.47 12.98 -9.36
C GLU A 182 10.42 13.70 -8.50
N ILE A 183 10.63 13.73 -7.20
CA ILE A 183 9.82 14.48 -6.22
C ILE A 183 10.74 15.45 -5.46
#